data_584991ae3488392dbed5ed083e81e18d
#
_entry.id   584991ae3488392dbed5ed083e81e18d
#
_cell.length_a   1.000
_cell.length_b   1.000
_cell.length_c   1.000
_cell.angle_alpha   90.00
_cell.angle_beta   90.00
_cell.angle_gamma   90.00
#
_symmetry.space_group_name_H-M   'P 1'
#
loop_
_entity.id
_entity.type
_entity.pdbx_description
1 polymer ?
#
loop_
_entity_poly.entity_id
_entity_poly.type
_entity_poly.pdbx_seq_one_letter_code
_entity_poly.pdbx_strand_id
1 'polypeptide(L)'
;MNQEIIDRVTNITREQIPAMMHDDVRAIIMYGSCARGDYTEDSDVDVAILTDSNRVEAKKYGDELDELATQIGLDTFAIVNYVCLPYQEFEEKKEWYPYFMSIEKEGVLLYER
;
A
#
# COMPACT_ATOMS: atom_id res chain seq x y z
N MET A 1 11.67 -13.55 -0.65
CA MET A 1 11.47 -12.25 0.01
C MET A 1 12.41 -12.14 1.19
N ASN A 2 12.99 -10.97 1.43
CA ASN A 2 13.81 -10.71 2.59
C ASN A 2 13.61 -9.25 3.03
N GLN A 3 14.14 -8.89 4.19
CA GLN A 3 13.95 -7.56 4.75
C GLN A 3 14.53 -6.45 3.88
N GLU A 4 15.66 -6.72 3.23
CA GLU A 4 16.28 -5.74 2.33
C GLU A 4 15.39 -5.39 1.16
N ILE A 5 14.73 -6.39 0.55
CA ILE A 5 13.77 -6.18 -0.53
C ILE A 5 12.55 -5.42 -0.02
N ILE A 6 12.02 -5.79 1.15
CA ILE A 6 10.89 -5.09 1.76
C ILE A 6 11.23 -3.63 1.99
N ASP A 7 12.41 -3.34 2.53
CA ASP A 7 12.85 -1.97 2.79
C ASP A 7 12.96 -1.17 1.50
N ARG A 8 13.47 -1.79 0.44
CA ARG A 8 13.59 -1.14 -0.87
C ARG A 8 12.21 -0.82 -1.44
N VAL A 9 11.29 -1.77 -1.40
CA VAL A 9 9.91 -1.57 -1.86
C VAL A 9 9.22 -0.45 -1.08
N THR A 10 9.36 -0.46 0.24
CA THR A 10 8.72 0.57 1.08
C THR A 10 9.32 1.96 0.84
N ASN A 11 10.64 2.06 0.62
CA ASN A 11 11.28 3.33 0.33
C ASN A 11 10.81 3.89 -1.02
N ILE A 12 10.74 3.06 -2.05
CA ILE A 12 10.22 3.46 -3.36
C ILE A 12 8.76 3.91 -3.24
N THR A 13 7.95 3.17 -2.50
CA THR A 13 6.55 3.49 -2.28
C THR A 13 6.38 4.84 -1.58
N ARG A 14 7.13 5.10 -0.50
CA ARG A 14 7.08 6.37 0.21
C ARG A 14 7.41 7.56 -0.67
N GLU A 15 8.36 7.38 -1.59
CA GLU A 15 8.81 8.44 -2.46
C GLU A 15 7.88 8.65 -3.66
N GLN A 16 7.50 7.58 -4.34
CA GLN A 16 6.81 7.65 -5.61
C GLN A 16 5.31 7.89 -5.48
N ILE A 17 4.64 7.31 -4.49
CA ILE A 17 3.20 7.46 -4.37
C ILE A 17 2.79 8.91 -4.06
N PRO A 18 3.38 9.59 -3.06
CA PRO A 18 3.05 11.00 -2.84
C PRO A 18 3.42 11.90 -4.02
N ALA A 19 4.50 11.60 -4.74
CA ALA A 19 4.88 12.35 -5.93
C ALA A 19 3.86 12.19 -7.07
N MET A 20 3.23 11.01 -7.16
CA MET A 20 2.24 10.69 -8.18
C MET A 20 0.86 11.24 -7.83
N MET A 21 0.44 11.05 -6.59
CA MET A 21 -0.93 11.32 -6.15
C MET A 21 -1.10 12.66 -5.42
N HIS A 22 0.00 13.27 -5.03
CA HIS A 22 0.01 14.59 -4.36
C HIS A 22 -0.89 14.59 -3.10
N ASP A 23 -1.73 15.61 -2.95
CA ASP A 23 -2.57 15.78 -1.76
C ASP A 23 -3.70 14.76 -1.65
N ASP A 24 -3.94 13.95 -2.67
CA ASP A 24 -4.98 12.93 -2.62
C ASP A 24 -4.60 11.74 -1.72
N VAL A 25 -3.31 11.56 -1.45
CA VAL A 25 -2.88 10.50 -0.53
C VAL A 25 -2.89 11.01 0.90
N ARG A 26 -3.67 10.34 1.77
CA ARG A 26 -3.75 10.67 3.20
C ARG A 26 -2.78 9.83 4.01
N ALA A 27 -2.65 8.57 3.69
CA ALA A 27 -1.75 7.66 4.37
C ALA A 27 -1.43 6.47 3.47
N ILE A 28 -0.30 5.83 3.74
CA ILE A 28 0.12 4.61 3.05
C ILE A 28 0.48 3.60 4.13
N ILE A 29 -0.12 2.42 4.08
CA ILE A 29 0.03 1.39 5.10
C ILE A 29 0.41 0.07 4.43
N MET A 30 1.55 -0.50 4.82
CA MET A 30 1.90 -1.87 4.43
C MET A 30 1.22 -2.83 5.40
N TYR A 31 0.57 -3.87 4.88
CA TYR A 31 -0.12 -4.85 5.72
C TYR A 31 0.18 -6.26 5.21
N GLY A 32 -0.45 -7.26 5.80
CA GLY A 32 -0.23 -8.64 5.41
C GLY A 32 1.07 -9.22 5.98
N SER A 33 1.55 -10.31 5.40
CA SER A 33 2.67 -11.07 5.96
C SER A 33 3.96 -10.28 6.06
N CYS A 34 4.24 -9.38 5.11
CA CYS A 34 5.45 -8.56 5.16
C CYS A 34 5.42 -7.57 6.32
N ALA A 35 4.24 -7.09 6.69
CA ALA A 35 4.08 -6.20 7.84
C ALA A 35 4.16 -6.96 9.16
N ARG A 36 3.57 -8.17 9.21
CA ARG A 36 3.60 -9.00 10.43
C ARG A 36 4.95 -9.63 10.71
N GLY A 37 5.79 -9.78 9.69
CA GLY A 37 7.09 -10.44 9.81
C GLY A 37 7.06 -11.95 9.61
N ASP A 38 5.91 -12.54 9.26
CA ASP A 38 5.78 -13.97 9.00
C ASP A 38 5.80 -14.31 7.50
N TYR A 39 6.44 -13.47 6.71
CA TYR A 39 6.53 -13.66 5.27
C TYR A 39 7.41 -14.87 4.90
N THR A 40 7.15 -15.40 3.71
CA THR A 40 7.91 -16.47 3.08
C THR A 40 8.50 -15.97 1.75
N GLU A 41 9.21 -16.84 1.04
CA GLU A 41 9.75 -16.53 -0.29
C GLU A 41 8.66 -16.12 -1.29
N ASP A 42 7.46 -16.69 -1.11
CA ASP A 42 6.36 -16.47 -2.06
C ASP A 42 5.41 -15.34 -1.61
N SER A 43 5.73 -14.64 -0.53
CA SER A 43 4.88 -13.56 -0.05
C SER A 43 4.91 -12.34 -0.97
N ASP A 44 3.74 -11.72 -1.12
CA ASP A 44 3.61 -10.42 -1.80
C ASP A 44 3.71 -9.30 -0.77
N VAL A 45 4.05 -8.10 -1.24
CA VAL A 45 4.01 -6.90 -0.42
C VAL A 45 2.65 -6.23 -0.66
N ASP A 46 1.83 -6.16 0.38
CA ASP A 46 0.49 -5.58 0.31
C ASP A 46 0.51 -4.16 0.86
N VAL A 47 0.06 -3.21 0.06
CA VAL A 47 0.09 -1.78 0.41
C VAL A 47 -1.28 -1.16 0.17
N ALA A 48 -1.84 -0.58 1.21
CA ALA A 48 -3.07 0.19 1.14
C ALA A 48 -2.74 1.68 1.05
N ILE A 49 -3.35 2.36 0.07
CA ILE A 49 -3.21 3.79 -0.12
C ILE A 49 -4.55 4.41 0.25
N LEU A 50 -4.57 5.15 1.34
CA LEU A 50 -5.80 5.82 1.81
C LEU A 50 -5.91 7.17 1.11
N THR A 51 -6.99 7.37 0.37
CA THR A 51 -7.17 8.54 -0.48
C THR A 51 -8.30 9.43 -0.01
N ASP A 52 -8.21 10.73 -0.34
CA ASP A 52 -9.34 11.64 -0.17
C ASP A 52 -10.40 11.39 -1.24
N SER A 53 -9.99 10.95 -2.44
CA SER A 53 -10.91 10.61 -3.51
C SER A 53 -11.72 9.35 -3.19
N ASN A 54 -12.89 9.22 -3.80
CA ASN A 54 -13.71 8.01 -3.68
C ASN A 54 -13.17 6.92 -4.62
N ARG A 55 -13.79 5.73 -4.58
CA ARG A 55 -13.32 4.58 -5.37
C ARG A 55 -13.33 4.84 -6.88
N VAL A 56 -14.33 5.56 -7.36
CA VAL A 56 -14.45 5.85 -8.79
C VAL A 56 -13.36 6.81 -9.24
N GLU A 57 -13.14 7.87 -8.46
CA GLU A 57 -12.10 8.87 -8.75
C GLU A 57 -10.70 8.25 -8.67
N ALA A 58 -10.47 7.36 -7.73
CA ALA A 58 -9.17 6.72 -7.53
C ALA A 58 -8.76 5.80 -8.69
N LYS A 59 -9.71 5.39 -9.53
CA LYS A 59 -9.40 4.57 -10.71
C LYS A 59 -8.43 5.25 -11.67
N LYS A 60 -8.37 6.57 -11.66
CA LYS A 60 -7.44 7.32 -12.52
C LYS A 60 -5.97 7.00 -12.22
N TYR A 61 -5.67 6.48 -11.04
CA TYR A 61 -4.30 6.13 -10.66
C TYR A 61 -3.91 4.70 -11.05
N GLY A 62 -4.88 3.89 -11.54
CA GLY A 62 -4.66 2.46 -11.78
C GLY A 62 -3.47 2.16 -12.68
N ASP A 63 -3.39 2.83 -13.84
CA ASP A 63 -2.33 2.57 -14.80
C ASP A 63 -0.95 2.95 -14.24
N GLU A 64 -0.86 4.08 -13.56
CA GLU A 64 0.42 4.52 -12.96
C GLU A 64 0.85 3.61 -11.83
N LEU A 65 -0.09 3.13 -11.02
CA LEU A 65 0.22 2.18 -9.94
C LEU A 65 0.66 0.83 -10.49
N ASP A 66 0.01 0.36 -11.55
CA ASP A 66 0.40 -0.88 -12.21
C ASP A 66 1.80 -0.77 -12.80
N GLU A 67 2.11 0.36 -13.41
CA GLU A 67 3.44 0.62 -13.96
C GLU A 67 4.50 0.65 -12.85
N LEU A 68 4.22 1.30 -11.75
CA LEU A 68 5.15 1.35 -10.62
C LEU A 68 5.38 -0.06 -10.04
N ALA A 69 4.32 -0.84 -9.85
CA ALA A 69 4.44 -2.21 -9.36
C ALA A 69 5.25 -3.09 -10.33
N THR A 70 5.07 -2.89 -11.63
CA THR A 70 5.84 -3.61 -12.65
C THR A 70 7.32 -3.25 -12.58
N GLN A 71 7.65 -1.98 -12.45
CA GLN A 71 9.03 -1.54 -12.34
C GLN A 71 9.71 -2.08 -11.08
N ILE A 72 9.00 -2.07 -9.96
CA ILE A 72 9.50 -2.66 -8.72
C ILE A 72 9.76 -4.16 -8.90
N GLY A 73 8.83 -4.85 -9.57
CA GLY A 73 8.98 -6.28 -9.84
C GLY A 73 10.19 -6.59 -10.71
N LEU A 74 10.44 -5.78 -11.73
CA LEU A 74 11.61 -5.95 -12.59
C LEU A 74 12.92 -5.69 -11.85
N ASP A 75 12.90 -4.76 -10.90
CA ASP A 75 14.10 -4.36 -10.15
C ASP A 75 14.41 -5.29 -8.99
N THR A 76 13.38 -5.77 -8.28
CA THR A 76 13.54 -6.50 -7.01
C THR A 76 13.02 -7.94 -7.05
N PHE A 77 12.27 -8.32 -8.09
CA PHE A 77 11.50 -9.56 -8.19
C PHE A 77 10.34 -9.66 -7.18
N ALA A 78 10.07 -8.60 -6.43
CA ALA A 78 8.95 -8.57 -5.50
C ALA A 78 7.64 -8.31 -6.25
N ILE A 79 6.56 -8.94 -5.80
CA ILE A 79 5.22 -8.62 -6.27
C ILE A 79 4.60 -7.67 -5.25
N VAL A 80 4.18 -6.50 -5.72
CA VAL A 80 3.55 -5.48 -4.88
C VAL A 80 2.12 -5.31 -5.31
N ASN A 81 1.21 -5.40 -4.34
CA ASN A 81 -0.22 -5.19 -4.56
C ASN A 81 -0.63 -3.85 -3.94
N TYR A 82 -0.90 -2.87 -4.79
CA TYR A 82 -1.41 -1.57 -4.34
C TYR A 82 -2.93 -1.57 -4.40
N VAL A 83 -3.58 -1.14 -3.33
CA VAL A 83 -5.01 -0.93 -3.30
C VAL A 83 -5.32 0.47 -2.79
N CYS A 84 -6.18 1.20 -3.50
CA CYS A 84 -6.65 2.50 -3.05
C CYS A 84 -7.94 2.32 -2.26
N LEU A 85 -7.99 2.87 -1.06
CA LEU A 85 -9.15 2.83 -0.19
C LEU A 85 -9.51 4.26 0.21
N PRO A 86 -10.80 4.66 0.11
CA PRO A 86 -11.19 5.99 0.58
C PRO A 86 -10.92 6.11 2.08
N TYR A 87 -10.22 7.17 2.47
CA TYR A 87 -9.87 7.42 3.86
C TYR A 87 -11.11 7.44 4.76
N GLN A 88 -12.16 8.13 4.32
CA GLN A 88 -13.39 8.24 5.09
C GLN A 88 -14.05 6.87 5.32
N GLU A 89 -14.10 6.03 4.28
CA GLU A 89 -14.65 4.68 4.42
C GLU A 89 -13.82 3.84 5.40
N PHE A 90 -12.49 3.94 5.29
CA PHE A 90 -11.60 3.22 6.18
C PHE A 90 -11.82 3.62 7.65
N GLU A 91 -11.88 4.94 7.92
CA GLU A 91 -12.10 5.45 9.27
C GLU A 91 -13.45 5.00 9.85
N GLU A 92 -14.49 4.94 9.04
CA GLU A 92 -15.82 4.53 9.48
C GLU A 92 -15.91 3.03 9.78
N LYS A 93 -15.13 2.20 9.10
CA LYS A 93 -15.26 0.73 9.12
C LYS A 93 -14.11 -0.01 9.78
N LYS A 94 -13.03 0.66 10.13
CA LYS A 94 -11.82 -0.01 10.63
C LYS A 94 -12.00 -0.72 11.98
N GLU A 95 -13.07 -0.41 12.72
CA GLU A 95 -13.34 -1.05 14.01
C GLU A 95 -14.21 -2.28 13.91
N TRP A 96 -14.84 -2.53 12.76
CA TRP A 96 -15.78 -3.64 12.63
C TRP A 96 -15.67 -4.44 11.34
N TYR A 97 -15.13 -3.87 10.26
CA TYR A 97 -15.00 -4.59 9.01
C TYR A 97 -13.67 -5.37 9.02
N PRO A 98 -13.72 -6.73 8.96
CA PRO A 98 -12.52 -7.55 9.20
C PRO A 98 -11.29 -7.18 8.38
N TYR A 99 -11.46 -6.90 7.09
CA TYR A 99 -10.35 -6.52 6.22
C TYR A 99 -9.68 -5.22 6.71
N PHE A 100 -10.49 -4.21 7.04
CA PHE A 100 -9.95 -2.93 7.52
C PHE A 100 -9.39 -3.04 8.93
N MET A 101 -10.00 -3.90 9.76
CA MET A 101 -9.45 -4.18 11.09
C MET A 101 -8.04 -4.73 11.01
N SER A 102 -7.79 -5.64 10.07
CA SER A 102 -6.47 -6.23 9.87
C SER A 102 -5.45 -5.18 9.45
N ILE A 103 -5.83 -4.29 8.52
CA ILE A 103 -4.95 -3.20 8.07
C ILE A 103 -4.59 -2.29 9.24
N GLU A 104 -5.57 -1.89 10.04
CA GLU A 104 -5.36 -1.00 11.19
C GLU A 104 -4.48 -1.64 12.25
N LYS A 105 -4.75 -2.89 12.58
CA LYS A 105 -4.10 -3.59 13.68
C LYS A 105 -2.68 -4.06 13.35
N GLU A 106 -2.48 -4.59 12.14
CA GLU A 106 -1.22 -5.23 11.75
C GLU A 106 -0.35 -4.33 10.88
N GLY A 107 -0.91 -3.26 10.36
CA GLY A 107 -0.25 -2.42 9.37
C GLY A 107 0.92 -1.64 9.92
N VAL A 108 1.89 -1.42 9.02
CA VAL A 108 3.03 -0.53 9.27
C VAL A 108 2.79 0.74 8.46
N LEU A 109 2.72 1.87 9.15
CA LEU A 109 2.52 3.17 8.51
C LEU A 109 3.77 3.56 7.74
N LEU A 110 3.65 3.72 6.43
CA LEU A 110 4.76 4.12 5.58
C LEU A 110 4.79 5.63 5.35
N TYR A 111 3.63 6.24 5.30
CA TYR A 111 3.50 7.67 5.01
C TYR A 111 2.20 8.19 5.58
N GLU A 112 2.21 9.41 6.09
CA GLU A 112 1.01 10.09 6.57
C GLU A 112 1.15 11.58 6.26
N ARG A 113 0.11 12.12 5.66
CA ARG A 113 0.09 13.56 5.35
C ARG A 113 -0.22 14.39 6.59
#